data_56ca13ce27f305f1b40e296cfe230550
#
_entry.id   56ca13ce27f305f1b40e296cfe230550
#
_cell.length_a   1.000
_cell.length_b   1.000
_cell.length_c   1.000
_cell.angle_alpha   90.00
_cell.angle_beta   90.00
_cell.angle_gamma   90.00
#
_symmetry.space_group_name_H-M   'P 1'
#
loop_
_entity.id
_entity.type
_entity.pdbx_description
1 polymer ?
#
loop_
_entity_poly.entity_id
_entity_poly.type
_entity_poly.pdbx_seq_one_letter_code
_entity_poly.pdbx_strand_id
1 'polypeptide(L)'
;MSALQQLMDQQLPLPGVAAWAVRMPDLAVGQESFSDWFSADQVAHFLGRMIQAVENLRRHHLEPSRLCWIFEHARVHLAVRPDGACLALFVENRPELPTDEIGQLLDNFLALPQL
;
A
#
# COMPACT_ATOMS: atom_id res chain seq x y z
N MET A 1 10.34 17.79 -2.72
CA MET A 1 9.45 16.78 -2.15
C MET A 1 8.79 16.01 -3.28
N SER A 2 8.72 14.69 -3.19
CA SER A 2 8.14 13.87 -4.26
C SER A 2 6.62 13.99 -4.28
N ALA A 3 6.01 13.69 -5.42
CA ALA A 3 4.56 13.65 -5.56
C ALA A 3 3.95 12.62 -4.62
N LEU A 4 4.62 11.49 -4.42
CA LEU A 4 4.19 10.46 -3.48
C LEU A 4 4.14 11.00 -2.04
N GLN A 5 5.20 11.67 -1.58
CA GLN A 5 5.24 12.19 -0.22
C GLN A 5 4.14 13.24 0.00
N GLN A 6 3.91 14.09 -1.00
CA GLN A 6 2.81 15.06 -0.93
C GLN A 6 1.46 14.36 -0.82
N LEU A 7 1.24 13.30 -1.59
CA LEU A 7 0.01 12.53 -1.54
C LEU A 7 -0.21 11.92 -0.16
N MET A 8 0.83 11.29 0.41
CA MET A 8 0.74 10.70 1.74
C MET A 8 0.45 11.75 2.81
N ASP A 9 1.16 12.89 2.75
CA ASP A 9 1.00 13.97 3.73
C ASP A 9 -0.39 14.60 3.66
N GLN A 10 -0.99 14.67 2.48
CA GLN A 10 -2.32 15.27 2.29
C GLN A 10 -3.45 14.33 2.72
N GLN A 11 -3.30 13.04 2.52
CA GLN A 11 -4.39 12.08 2.71
C GLN A 11 -4.28 11.25 3.99
N LEU A 12 -3.10 11.16 4.59
CA LEU A 12 -2.90 10.45 5.84
C LEU A 12 -2.59 11.42 6.98
N PRO A 13 -2.95 11.07 8.22
CA PRO A 13 -3.56 9.82 8.66
C PRO A 13 -5.05 9.71 8.32
N LEU A 14 -5.51 8.46 8.17
CA LEU A 14 -6.93 8.14 8.06
C LEU A 14 -7.29 7.17 9.18
N PRO A 15 -8.50 7.27 9.78
CA PRO A 15 -8.92 6.33 10.81
C PRO A 15 -8.85 4.89 10.30
N GLY A 16 -8.23 4.02 11.09
CA GLY A 16 -8.09 2.61 10.75
C GLY A 16 -6.89 2.25 9.89
N VAL A 17 -6.26 3.22 9.25
CA VAL A 17 -4.99 2.97 8.52
C VAL A 17 -3.86 2.96 9.53
N ALA A 18 -3.29 1.77 9.79
CA ALA A 18 -2.28 1.58 10.82
C ALA A 18 -0.86 1.81 10.29
N ALA A 19 -0.63 1.60 9.01
CA ALA A 19 0.70 1.76 8.41
C ALA A 19 0.58 1.81 6.89
N TRP A 20 1.62 2.32 6.26
CA TRP A 20 1.78 2.21 4.81
C TRP A 20 3.23 1.85 4.48
N ALA A 21 3.42 1.23 3.32
CA ALA A 21 4.75 0.96 2.77
C ALA A 21 4.71 1.12 1.26
N VAL A 22 5.78 1.60 0.69
CA VAL A 22 5.91 1.79 -0.75
C VAL A 22 7.24 1.25 -1.23
N ARG A 23 7.23 0.58 -2.38
CA ARG A 23 8.45 0.31 -3.13
C ARG A 23 8.43 1.20 -4.36
N MET A 24 9.47 2.00 -4.52
CA MET A 24 9.65 2.91 -5.66
C MET A 24 10.11 2.13 -6.90
N PRO A 25 10.04 2.74 -8.10
CA PRO A 25 10.54 2.07 -9.31
C PRO A 25 12.02 1.70 -9.25
N ASP A 26 12.84 2.46 -8.48
CA ASP A 26 14.26 2.18 -8.26
C ASP A 26 14.52 1.17 -7.14
N LEU A 27 13.45 0.50 -6.65
CA LEU A 27 13.46 -0.50 -5.59
C LEU A 27 13.67 0.08 -4.17
N ALA A 28 13.77 1.39 -4.02
CA ALA A 28 13.82 2.01 -2.69
C ALA A 28 12.49 1.79 -1.96
N VAL A 29 12.56 1.57 -0.65
CA VAL A 29 11.38 1.30 0.19
C VAL A 29 11.21 2.44 1.19
N GLY A 30 10.00 2.99 1.24
CA GLY A 30 9.57 3.93 2.26
C GLY A 30 8.44 3.33 3.07
N GLN A 31 8.30 3.77 4.32
CA GLN A 31 7.26 3.25 5.19
C GLN A 31 7.01 4.16 6.37
N GLU A 32 5.79 4.09 6.92
CA GLU A 32 5.42 4.78 8.15
C GLU A 32 4.38 3.96 8.89
N SER A 33 4.56 3.79 10.19
CA SER A 33 3.60 3.10 11.05
C SER A 33 2.98 4.11 12.01
N PHE A 34 1.66 4.08 12.13
CA PHE A 34 0.87 4.92 13.05
C PHE A 34 0.40 4.10 14.26
N SER A 35 0.78 2.84 14.35
CA SER A 35 0.27 1.91 15.34
C SER A 35 1.36 0.96 15.81
N ASP A 36 1.30 0.56 17.07
CA ASP A 36 2.21 -0.46 17.62
C ASP A 36 1.95 -1.87 17.07
N TRP A 37 0.83 -2.06 16.36
CA TRP A 37 0.48 -3.35 15.76
C TRP A 37 1.47 -3.78 14.67
N PHE A 38 2.06 -2.80 13.97
CA PHE A 38 2.97 -3.07 12.86
C PHE A 38 4.26 -2.30 13.08
N SER A 39 5.33 -3.03 13.37
CA SER A 39 6.67 -2.42 13.38
C SER A 39 7.12 -2.13 11.94
N ALA A 40 8.09 -1.24 11.79
CA ALA A 40 8.67 -0.92 10.49
C ALA A 40 9.20 -2.18 9.79
N ASP A 41 9.86 -3.06 10.54
CA ASP A 41 10.42 -4.30 9.98
C ASP A 41 9.32 -5.24 9.49
N GLN A 42 8.22 -5.37 10.23
CA GLN A 42 7.09 -6.20 9.82
C GLN A 42 6.45 -5.66 8.55
N VAL A 43 6.25 -4.35 8.47
CA VAL A 43 5.65 -3.69 7.30
C VAL A 43 6.50 -3.93 6.06
N ALA A 44 7.82 -3.75 6.16
CA ALA A 44 8.74 -4.00 5.05
C ALA A 44 8.76 -5.47 4.64
N HIS A 45 8.72 -6.38 5.62
CA HIS A 45 8.71 -7.82 5.35
C HIS A 45 7.44 -8.22 4.59
N PHE A 46 6.28 -7.76 5.03
CA PHE A 46 5.01 -8.03 4.35
C PHE A 46 5.00 -7.47 2.93
N LEU A 47 5.52 -6.26 2.74
CA LEU A 47 5.59 -5.67 1.41
C LEU A 47 6.39 -6.57 0.47
N GLY A 48 7.54 -7.09 0.91
CA GLY A 48 8.35 -8.02 0.12
C GLY A 48 7.57 -9.27 -0.28
N ARG A 49 6.79 -9.83 0.65
CA ARG A 49 5.95 -11.01 0.39
C ARG A 49 4.85 -10.71 -0.64
N MET A 50 4.21 -9.56 -0.52
CA MET A 50 3.17 -9.15 -1.45
C MET A 50 3.72 -8.93 -2.86
N ILE A 51 4.91 -8.35 -2.97
CA ILE A 51 5.58 -8.15 -4.25
C ILE A 51 5.90 -9.48 -4.91
N GLN A 52 6.34 -10.49 -4.14
CA GLN A 52 6.55 -11.83 -4.67
C GLN A 52 5.27 -12.43 -5.24
N ALA A 53 4.14 -12.21 -4.57
CA ALA A 53 2.84 -12.65 -5.08
C ALA A 53 2.49 -11.97 -6.40
N VAL A 54 2.74 -10.66 -6.52
CA VAL A 54 2.52 -9.92 -7.77
C VAL A 54 3.38 -10.49 -8.90
N GLU A 55 4.65 -10.74 -8.64
CA GLU A 55 5.56 -11.31 -9.64
C GLU A 55 5.11 -12.69 -10.09
N ASN A 56 4.60 -13.50 -9.16
CA ASN A 56 4.06 -14.81 -9.50
C ASN A 56 2.84 -14.70 -10.43
N LEU A 57 1.95 -13.76 -10.16
CA LEU A 57 0.80 -13.51 -11.04
C LEU A 57 1.24 -13.08 -12.43
N ARG A 58 2.25 -12.22 -12.53
CA ARG A 58 2.79 -11.76 -13.81
C ARG A 58 3.37 -12.92 -14.64
N ARG A 59 4.00 -13.90 -13.99
CA ARG A 59 4.50 -15.09 -14.68
C ARG A 59 3.38 -15.89 -15.35
N HIS A 60 2.16 -15.78 -14.84
CA HIS A 60 0.99 -16.42 -15.39
C HIS A 60 0.17 -15.47 -16.27
N HIS A 61 0.77 -14.37 -16.71
CA HIS A 61 0.15 -13.36 -17.59
C HIS A 61 -1.04 -12.65 -16.93
N LEU A 62 -1.07 -12.59 -15.60
CA LEU A 62 -2.06 -11.84 -14.84
C LEU A 62 -1.42 -10.55 -14.34
N GLU A 63 -1.87 -9.40 -14.83
CA GLU A 63 -1.32 -8.09 -14.46
C GLU A 63 -2.24 -7.43 -13.43
N PRO A 64 -1.93 -7.56 -12.13
CA PRO A 64 -2.76 -6.93 -11.12
C PRO A 64 -2.50 -5.43 -11.03
N SER A 65 -3.56 -4.66 -10.81
CA SER A 65 -3.43 -3.24 -10.44
C SER A 65 -3.81 -3.01 -8.98
N ARG A 66 -4.73 -3.82 -8.44
CA ARG A 66 -5.19 -3.73 -7.06
C ARG A 66 -5.38 -5.13 -6.51
N LEU A 67 -4.86 -5.35 -5.29
CA LEU A 67 -4.99 -6.60 -4.55
C LEU A 67 -5.37 -6.30 -3.10
N CYS A 68 -6.03 -7.25 -2.46
CA CYS A 68 -6.38 -7.12 -1.05
C CYS A 68 -6.22 -8.49 -0.37
N TRP A 69 -5.47 -8.51 0.73
CA TRP A 69 -5.39 -9.67 1.62
C TRP A 69 -6.23 -9.38 2.85
N ILE A 70 -7.09 -10.32 3.21
CA ILE A 70 -7.98 -10.17 4.36
C ILE A 70 -7.56 -11.16 5.43
N PHE A 71 -7.23 -10.63 6.61
CA PHE A 71 -6.86 -11.40 7.79
C PHE A 71 -7.92 -11.19 8.89
N GLU A 72 -7.79 -11.90 10.00
CA GLU A 72 -8.77 -11.82 11.08
C GLU A 72 -8.90 -10.40 11.65
N HIS A 73 -7.78 -9.73 11.91
CA HIS A 73 -7.76 -8.42 12.58
C HIS A 73 -7.37 -7.25 11.68
N ALA A 74 -6.97 -7.53 10.45
CA ALA A 74 -6.49 -6.50 9.53
C ALA A 74 -6.69 -6.93 8.09
N ARG A 75 -6.64 -5.96 7.19
CA ARG A 75 -6.54 -6.21 5.75
C ARG A 75 -5.42 -5.36 5.18
N VAL A 76 -4.84 -5.83 4.10
CA VAL A 76 -3.77 -5.11 3.42
C VAL A 76 -4.19 -4.88 1.98
N HIS A 77 -4.26 -3.61 1.60
CA HIS A 77 -4.53 -3.20 0.22
C HIS A 77 -3.23 -2.91 -0.48
N LEU A 78 -3.05 -3.44 -1.68
CA LEU A 78 -1.88 -3.18 -2.50
C LEU A 78 -2.32 -2.57 -3.82
N ALA A 79 -1.70 -1.46 -4.21
CA ALA A 79 -1.83 -0.87 -5.53
C ALA A 79 -0.50 -1.05 -6.28
N VAL A 80 -0.57 -1.49 -7.53
CA VAL A 80 0.59 -1.81 -8.35
C VAL A 80 0.56 -0.96 -9.62
N ARG A 81 1.61 -0.18 -9.84
CA ARG A 81 1.71 0.70 -11.00
C ARG A 81 2.48 0.03 -12.14
N PRO A 82 2.21 0.45 -13.40
CA PRO A 82 2.97 -0.07 -14.54
C PRO A 82 4.48 0.21 -14.46
N ASP A 83 4.90 1.28 -13.76
CA ASP A 83 6.32 1.60 -13.57
C ASP A 83 7.02 0.70 -12.54
N GLY A 84 6.28 -0.22 -11.93
CA GLY A 84 6.81 -1.16 -10.95
C GLY A 84 6.67 -0.71 -9.50
N ALA A 85 6.21 0.52 -9.26
CA ALA A 85 5.99 0.98 -7.89
C ALA A 85 4.75 0.30 -7.28
N CYS A 86 4.82 0.01 -5.98
CA CYS A 86 3.74 -0.63 -5.23
C CYS A 86 3.50 0.12 -3.93
N LEU A 87 2.24 0.36 -3.60
CA LEU A 87 1.83 0.96 -2.32
C LEU A 87 0.98 -0.04 -1.55
N ALA A 88 1.37 -0.33 -0.32
CA ALA A 88 0.60 -1.16 0.61
C ALA A 88 0.01 -0.30 1.72
N LEU A 89 -1.28 -0.47 1.99
CA LEU A 89 -1.96 0.14 3.14
C LEU A 89 -2.40 -0.98 4.09
N PHE A 90 -1.95 -0.88 5.34
CA PHE A 90 -2.29 -1.82 6.40
C PHE A 90 -3.44 -1.24 7.20
N VAL A 91 -4.61 -1.88 7.14
CA VAL A 91 -5.87 -1.33 7.66
C VAL A 91 -6.42 -2.27 8.73
N GLU A 92 -6.79 -1.73 9.88
CA GLU A 92 -7.44 -2.49 10.93
C GLU A 92 -8.87 -2.87 10.51
N ASN A 93 -9.30 -4.08 10.85
CA ASN A 93 -10.70 -4.48 10.64
C ASN A 93 -11.57 -3.84 11.70
N ARG A 94 -12.30 -2.79 11.30
CA ARG A 94 -13.24 -2.05 12.15
C ARG A 94 -14.58 -1.95 11.45
N PRO A 95 -15.70 -1.82 12.21
CA PRO A 95 -17.00 -1.55 11.60
C PRO A 95 -17.06 -0.23 10.83
N GLU A 96 -16.35 0.78 11.32
CA GLU A 96 -16.37 2.12 10.74
C GLU A 96 -15.00 2.45 10.14
N LEU A 97 -14.89 2.26 8.83
CA LEU A 97 -13.68 2.59 8.08
C LEU A 97 -14.01 3.64 7.02
N PRO A 98 -13.11 4.60 6.77
CA PRO A 98 -13.27 5.53 5.66
C PRO A 98 -12.91 4.84 4.34
N THR A 99 -13.74 3.86 3.93
CA THR A 99 -13.46 3.02 2.76
C THR A 99 -13.32 3.82 1.48
N ASP A 100 -14.12 4.89 1.32
CA ASP A 100 -14.04 5.73 0.13
C ASP A 100 -12.72 6.48 0.06
N GLU A 101 -12.28 7.02 1.20
CA GLU A 101 -11.00 7.75 1.29
C GLU A 101 -9.81 6.82 1.11
N ILE A 102 -9.88 5.60 1.64
CA ILE A 102 -8.84 4.58 1.44
C ILE A 102 -8.75 4.22 -0.04
N GLY A 103 -9.91 3.97 -0.68
CA GLY A 103 -9.97 3.69 -2.11
C GLY A 103 -9.44 4.85 -2.94
N GLN A 104 -9.79 6.08 -2.57
CA GLN A 104 -9.34 7.29 -3.25
C GLN A 104 -7.83 7.45 -3.16
N LEU A 105 -7.24 7.16 -2.01
CA LEU A 105 -5.78 7.21 -1.84
C LEU A 105 -5.08 6.24 -2.79
N LEU A 106 -5.58 5.01 -2.88
CA LEU A 106 -5.02 4.01 -3.79
C LEU A 106 -5.18 4.43 -5.26
N ASP A 107 -6.35 4.96 -5.63
CA ASP A 107 -6.59 5.45 -6.99
C ASP A 107 -5.69 6.64 -7.32
N ASN A 108 -5.51 7.56 -6.38
CA ASN A 108 -4.63 8.72 -6.56
C ASN A 108 -3.17 8.30 -6.74
N PHE A 109 -2.73 7.28 -5.99
CA PHE A 109 -1.40 6.72 -6.17
C PHE A 109 -1.21 6.17 -7.58
N LEU A 110 -2.20 5.40 -8.07
CA LEU A 110 -2.15 4.83 -9.40
C LEU A 110 -2.15 5.90 -10.50
N ALA A 111 -2.78 7.04 -10.24
CA ALA A 111 -2.94 8.13 -11.20
C ALA A 111 -1.77 9.11 -11.22
N LEU A 112 -0.83 9.05 -10.25
CA LEU A 112 0.32 9.94 -10.25
C LEU A 112 1.14 9.76 -11.52
N PRO A 113 1.47 10.85 -12.25
CA PRO A 113 2.25 10.72 -13.47
C PRO A 113 3.68 10.26 -13.20
N GLN A 114 4.26 10.72 -12.10
CA GLN A 114 5.60 10.31 -11.63
C GLN A 114 5.64 10.35 -10.11
N LEU A 115 6.51 9.53 -9.56
CA LEU A 115 6.70 9.47 -8.11
C LEU A 115 7.89 10.36 -7.64
#